data_cb141a4469f855df8f00b8640903771e
#
_entry.id   cb141a4469f855df8f00b8640903771e
#
_cell.length_a   1.000
_cell.length_b   1.000
_cell.length_c   1.000
_cell.angle_alpha   90.00
_cell.angle_beta   90.00
_cell.angle_gamma   90.00
#
_symmetry.space_group_name_H-M   'P 1'
#
loop_
_entity.id
_entity.type
_entity.pdbx_description
1 polymer ?
#
loop_
_entity_poly.entity_id
_entity_poly.type
_entity_poly.pdbx_seq_one_letter_code
_entity_poly.pdbx_strand_id
1 'polypeptide(L)'
;FRVIRDAEIEIDDEADDLIGQFETAIKARKRGGIVSLTFSHDLSKSAQKLLTRELNIPDDHIYVAKGFVGINDFTEIINNLPKQNIFKPYKPRMPQRILDFKGNCFSAIKNKEIIVHHPYESFDVVLSLLQQAATDKNVLTIRQTLYRTTPDSPIVEALVSAAESGKSVIAVIELKAVSYTHLRAHETTS
;
A
#
# COMPACT_ATOMS: atom_id res chain seq x y z
N PHE A 1 21.19 8.53 -15.26
CA PHE A 1 21.29 7.11 -14.90
C PHE A 1 20.21 6.72 -13.90
N ARG A 2 19.91 5.43 -13.84
CA ARG A 2 18.97 4.84 -12.88
C ARG A 2 19.61 3.65 -12.18
N VAL A 3 19.43 3.57 -10.87
CA VAL A 3 19.87 2.44 -10.03
C VAL A 3 18.65 1.73 -9.50
N ILE A 4 18.62 0.40 -9.65
CA ILE A 4 17.66 -0.46 -8.95
C ILE A 4 18.41 -1.20 -7.86
N ARG A 5 17.90 -1.11 -6.64
CA ARG A 5 18.44 -1.81 -5.49
C ARG A 5 17.55 -2.99 -5.13
N ASP A 6 18.17 -4.00 -4.59
CA ASP A 6 17.44 -5.09 -3.98
C ASP A 6 16.55 -4.56 -2.86
N ALA A 7 15.30 -4.93 -2.94
CA ALA A 7 14.28 -4.59 -1.95
C ALA A 7 13.83 -5.81 -1.16
N GLU A 8 14.41 -6.97 -1.43
CA GLU A 8 14.09 -8.20 -0.73
C GLU A 8 14.57 -8.10 0.72
N ILE A 9 13.71 -8.51 1.63
CA ILE A 9 13.98 -8.51 3.06
C ILE A 9 13.96 -9.95 3.50
N GLU A 10 15.12 -10.50 3.79
CA GLU A 10 15.23 -11.77 4.49
C GLU A 10 14.99 -11.52 5.98
N ILE A 11 13.98 -12.16 6.54
CA ILE A 11 13.65 -12.10 7.96
C ILE A 11 13.60 -13.54 8.45
N ASP A 12 14.31 -13.77 9.54
CA ASP A 12 14.24 -15.03 10.26
C ASP A 12 12.90 -15.12 10.99
N ASP A 13 12.01 -15.96 10.49
CA ASP A 13 10.66 -16.12 11.04
C ASP A 13 10.66 -16.75 12.46
N GLU A 14 11.80 -17.30 12.91
CA GLU A 14 11.97 -17.89 14.25
C GLU A 14 12.57 -16.92 15.28
N ALA A 15 12.79 -15.67 14.90
CA ALA A 15 13.41 -14.68 15.79
C ALA A 15 12.47 -14.21 16.90
N ASP A 16 12.99 -14.09 18.11
CA ASP A 16 12.27 -13.60 19.29
C ASP A 16 11.82 -12.14 19.16
N ASP A 17 12.51 -11.31 18.33
CA ASP A 17 12.15 -9.92 18.04
C ASP A 17 11.96 -9.71 16.54
N LEU A 18 10.86 -10.20 16.03
CA LEU A 18 10.41 -9.98 14.64
C LEU A 18 10.28 -8.47 14.31
N ILE A 19 9.83 -7.68 15.26
CA ILE A 19 9.58 -6.25 15.08
C ILE A 19 10.88 -5.49 14.85
N GLY A 20 11.87 -5.67 15.73
CA GLY A 20 13.17 -5.05 15.60
C GLY A 20 13.91 -5.49 14.34
N GLN A 21 13.77 -6.77 13.94
CA GLN A 21 14.30 -7.27 12.69
C GLN A 21 13.66 -6.57 11.48
N PHE A 22 12.33 -6.41 11.45
CA PHE A 22 11.65 -5.69 10.39
C PHE A 22 12.10 -4.23 10.29
N GLU A 23 12.21 -3.52 11.41
CA GLU A 23 12.70 -2.13 11.39
C GLU A 23 14.12 -2.03 10.85
N THR A 24 14.99 -2.96 11.25
CA THR A 24 16.38 -3.02 10.79
C THR A 24 16.44 -3.34 9.31
N ALA A 25 15.65 -4.32 8.84
CA ALA A 25 15.59 -4.72 7.45
C ALA A 25 15.03 -3.59 6.55
N ILE A 26 14.01 -2.84 7.01
CA ILE A 26 13.50 -1.68 6.30
C ILE A 26 14.56 -0.57 6.17
N LYS A 27 15.32 -0.33 7.24
CA LYS A 27 16.44 0.62 7.19
C LYS A 27 17.55 0.15 6.25
N ALA A 28 17.84 -1.16 6.27
CA ALA A 28 18.83 -1.78 5.39
C ALA A 28 18.42 -1.76 3.91
N ARG A 29 17.11 -1.77 3.59
CA ARG A 29 16.58 -1.69 2.23
C ARG A 29 17.11 -0.48 1.44
N LYS A 30 17.31 0.66 2.08
CA LYS A 30 17.92 1.84 1.45
C LYS A 30 19.39 1.63 1.07
N ARG A 31 20.03 0.62 1.64
CA ARG A 31 21.43 0.23 1.42
C ARG A 31 21.56 -1.12 0.71
N GLY A 32 20.44 -1.70 0.25
CA GLY A 32 20.40 -2.97 -0.46
C GLY A 32 21.36 -3.00 -1.64
N GLY A 33 21.84 -4.18 -1.98
CA GLY A 33 22.72 -4.41 -3.12
C GLY A 33 22.14 -3.82 -4.39
N ILE A 34 22.98 -3.38 -5.30
CA ILE A 34 22.51 -2.83 -6.57
C ILE A 34 22.25 -4.01 -7.51
N VAL A 35 21.01 -4.15 -7.95
CA VAL A 35 20.58 -5.21 -8.89
C VAL A 35 20.81 -4.79 -10.33
N SER A 36 20.64 -3.49 -10.65
CA SER A 36 20.92 -3.01 -11.99
C SER A 36 21.25 -1.52 -12.02
N LEU A 37 22.08 -1.16 -12.99
CA LEU A 37 22.44 0.22 -13.32
C LEU A 37 22.13 0.48 -14.79
N THR A 38 21.25 1.43 -15.06
CA THR A 38 20.89 1.82 -16.42
C THR A 38 21.42 3.20 -16.73
N PHE A 39 22.20 3.33 -17.79
CA PHE A 39 22.69 4.60 -18.32
C PHE A 39 21.80 5.12 -19.46
N SER A 40 21.67 6.43 -19.57
CA SER A 40 21.29 7.03 -20.85
C SER A 40 22.45 6.87 -21.84
N HIS A 41 22.15 6.62 -23.10
CA HIS A 41 23.15 6.51 -24.16
C HIS A 41 24.01 7.77 -24.32
N ASP A 42 23.49 8.94 -23.90
CA ASP A 42 24.18 10.22 -23.94
C ASP A 42 25.17 10.44 -22.77
N LEU A 43 25.17 9.53 -21.79
CA LEU A 43 26.06 9.68 -20.64
C LEU A 43 27.52 9.50 -21.07
N SER A 44 28.38 10.45 -20.72
CA SER A 44 29.80 10.40 -21.07
C SER A 44 30.49 9.12 -20.55
N LYS A 45 31.43 8.60 -21.32
CA LYS A 45 32.19 7.40 -20.91
C LYS A 45 32.94 7.56 -19.60
N SER A 46 33.39 8.76 -19.28
CA SER A 46 34.03 9.08 -17.99
C SER A 46 33.04 8.95 -16.84
N ALA A 47 31.82 9.48 -17.00
CA ALA A 47 30.77 9.36 -16.00
C ALA A 47 30.30 7.90 -15.83
N GLN A 48 30.14 7.13 -16.93
CA GLN A 48 29.84 5.72 -16.86
C GLN A 48 30.87 4.96 -16.03
N LYS A 49 32.17 5.13 -16.33
CA LYS A 49 33.28 4.51 -15.59
C LYS A 49 33.28 4.90 -14.10
N LEU A 50 33.05 6.17 -13.82
CA LEU A 50 32.99 6.65 -12.43
C LEU A 50 31.86 5.94 -11.68
N LEU A 51 30.64 5.93 -12.22
CA LEU A 51 29.48 5.30 -11.60
C LEU A 51 29.68 3.80 -11.40
N THR A 52 30.18 3.09 -12.41
CA THR A 52 30.45 1.65 -12.31
C THR A 52 31.43 1.34 -11.18
N ARG A 53 32.50 2.13 -11.08
CA ARG A 53 33.52 1.97 -10.04
C ARG A 53 32.98 2.28 -8.65
N GLU A 54 32.35 3.44 -8.48
CA GLU A 54 31.86 3.91 -7.16
C GLU A 54 30.70 3.03 -6.63
N LEU A 55 29.88 2.48 -7.54
CA LEU A 55 28.77 1.61 -7.18
C LEU A 55 29.17 0.12 -7.14
N ASN A 56 30.39 -0.21 -7.54
CA ASN A 56 30.95 -1.58 -7.56
C ASN A 56 29.99 -2.61 -8.19
N ILE A 57 29.50 -2.31 -9.39
CA ILE A 57 28.52 -3.12 -10.12
C ILE A 57 29.22 -4.00 -11.16
N PRO A 58 28.85 -5.30 -11.24
CA PRO A 58 29.28 -6.17 -12.33
C PRO A 58 28.78 -5.68 -13.70
N ASP A 59 29.60 -5.89 -14.74
CA ASP A 59 29.29 -5.41 -16.09
C ASP A 59 27.99 -5.99 -16.68
N ASP A 60 27.63 -7.21 -16.32
CA ASP A 60 26.40 -7.90 -16.74
C ASP A 60 25.12 -7.31 -16.11
N HIS A 61 25.27 -6.46 -15.09
CA HIS A 61 24.16 -5.72 -14.47
C HIS A 61 24.04 -4.29 -14.99
N ILE A 62 24.81 -3.92 -16.02
CA ILE A 62 24.82 -2.58 -16.62
C ILE A 62 24.06 -2.58 -17.94
N TYR A 63 23.11 -1.67 -18.06
CA TYR A 63 22.25 -1.52 -19.23
C TYR A 63 22.39 -0.12 -19.83
N VAL A 64 22.26 0.01 -21.15
CA VAL A 64 22.24 1.29 -21.84
C VAL A 64 20.89 1.49 -22.52
N ALA A 65 20.16 2.51 -22.08
CA ALA A 65 18.87 2.87 -22.66
C ALA A 65 19.05 3.88 -23.79
N LYS A 66 18.41 3.60 -24.94
CA LYS A 66 18.36 4.54 -26.09
C LYS A 66 17.28 5.62 -25.94
N GLY A 67 16.50 5.57 -24.87
CA GLY A 67 15.43 6.51 -24.58
C GLY A 67 15.49 7.01 -23.13
N PHE A 68 14.34 7.34 -22.57
CA PHE A 68 14.24 7.83 -21.19
C PHE A 68 14.60 6.74 -20.18
N VAL A 69 15.44 7.09 -19.23
CA VAL A 69 15.88 6.19 -18.16
C VAL A 69 14.87 6.15 -17.00
N GLY A 70 14.18 7.26 -16.74
CA GLY A 70 13.25 7.43 -15.63
C GLY A 70 11.78 7.45 -16.10
N ILE A 71 11.27 6.36 -16.70
CA ILE A 71 9.87 6.33 -17.19
C ILE A 71 8.86 6.59 -16.06
N ASN A 72 9.15 6.15 -14.84
CA ASN A 72 8.26 6.40 -13.69
C ASN A 72 8.10 7.88 -13.37
N ASP A 73 9.09 8.72 -13.74
CA ASP A 73 9.07 10.16 -13.49
C ASP A 73 8.02 10.88 -14.36
N PHE A 74 7.51 10.20 -15.41
CA PHE A 74 6.36 10.70 -16.19
C PHE A 74 5.10 10.90 -15.34
N THR A 75 5.01 10.26 -14.18
CA THR A 75 3.92 10.49 -13.23
C THR A 75 3.84 11.96 -12.83
N GLU A 76 4.98 12.62 -12.66
CA GLU A 76 5.03 14.06 -12.35
C GLU A 76 4.45 14.90 -13.49
N ILE A 77 4.75 14.54 -14.74
CA ILE A 77 4.16 15.19 -15.91
C ILE A 77 2.65 14.99 -15.90
N ILE A 78 2.16 13.76 -15.70
CA ILE A 78 0.74 13.43 -15.67
C ILE A 78 0.01 14.24 -14.60
N ASN A 79 0.59 14.35 -13.40
CA ASN A 79 0.01 15.10 -12.29
C ASN A 79 -0.10 16.61 -12.56
N ASN A 80 0.73 17.14 -13.47
CA ASN A 80 0.74 18.55 -13.86
C ASN A 80 0.03 18.82 -15.20
N LEU A 81 -0.55 17.79 -15.84
CA LEU A 81 -1.30 17.99 -17.08
C LEU A 81 -2.61 18.75 -16.84
N PRO A 82 -3.05 19.58 -17.81
CA PRO A 82 -4.39 20.14 -17.78
C PRO A 82 -5.44 19.02 -17.72
N LYS A 83 -6.50 19.22 -16.94
CA LYS A 83 -7.56 18.21 -16.72
C LYS A 83 -8.18 17.67 -18.00
N GLN A 84 -8.21 18.47 -19.08
CA GLN A 84 -8.72 18.07 -20.39
C GLN A 84 -7.86 16.98 -21.09
N ASN A 85 -6.59 16.86 -20.71
CA ASN A 85 -5.65 15.90 -21.27
C ASN A 85 -5.56 14.61 -20.44
N ILE A 86 -6.38 14.49 -19.41
CA ILE A 86 -6.42 13.32 -18.52
C ILE A 86 -7.77 12.61 -18.72
N PHE A 87 -7.75 11.29 -18.78
CA PHE A 87 -8.99 10.51 -18.81
C PHE A 87 -9.85 10.85 -17.59
N LYS A 88 -11.15 10.95 -17.79
CA LYS A 88 -12.08 11.13 -16.67
C LYS A 88 -11.92 9.96 -15.69
N PRO A 89 -11.75 10.23 -14.39
CA PRO A 89 -11.65 9.16 -13.41
C PRO A 89 -12.93 8.32 -13.42
N TYR A 90 -12.75 7.02 -13.40
CA TYR A 90 -13.87 6.11 -13.21
C TYR A 90 -14.46 6.30 -11.82
N LYS A 91 -15.79 6.38 -11.73
CA LYS A 91 -16.52 6.46 -10.46
C LYS A 91 -17.21 5.13 -10.20
N PRO A 92 -16.71 4.33 -9.24
CA PRO A 92 -17.40 3.10 -8.84
C PRO A 92 -18.83 3.38 -8.38
N ARG A 93 -19.75 2.50 -8.72
CA ARG A 93 -21.13 2.63 -8.26
C ARG A 93 -21.32 2.02 -6.87
N MET A 94 -22.22 2.56 -6.08
CA MET A 94 -22.74 1.88 -4.90
C MET A 94 -23.64 0.71 -5.36
N PRO A 95 -23.52 -0.49 -4.77
CA PRO A 95 -24.41 -1.59 -5.11
C PRO A 95 -25.88 -1.21 -4.92
N GLN A 96 -26.74 -1.48 -5.93
CA GLN A 96 -28.15 -1.08 -5.91
C GLN A 96 -28.87 -1.63 -4.68
N ARG A 97 -28.57 -2.85 -4.29
CA ARG A 97 -29.16 -3.48 -3.11
C ARG A 97 -28.90 -2.73 -1.80
N ILE A 98 -27.74 -2.09 -1.67
CA ILE A 98 -27.44 -1.25 -0.50
C ILE A 98 -28.28 0.03 -0.56
N LEU A 99 -28.46 0.62 -1.75
CA LEU A 99 -29.30 1.81 -1.95
C LEU A 99 -30.77 1.52 -1.66
N ASP A 100 -31.30 0.37 -2.06
CA ASP A 100 -32.69 -0.06 -1.81
C ASP A 100 -33.01 -0.11 -0.31
N PHE A 101 -31.99 -0.38 0.52
CA PHE A 101 -32.07 -0.32 1.99
C PHE A 101 -31.57 1.00 2.58
N LYS A 102 -31.54 2.08 1.79
CA LYS A 102 -31.12 3.43 2.23
C LYS A 102 -29.72 3.45 2.88
N GLY A 103 -28.80 2.62 2.39
CA GLY A 103 -27.45 2.50 2.91
C GLY A 103 -27.28 1.58 4.11
N ASN A 104 -28.35 0.98 4.65
CA ASN A 104 -28.27 0.04 5.77
C ASN A 104 -27.74 -1.31 5.30
N CYS A 105 -26.43 -1.55 5.54
CA CYS A 105 -25.75 -2.76 5.11
C CYS A 105 -26.29 -4.02 5.79
N PHE A 106 -26.58 -3.96 7.10
CA PHE A 106 -27.10 -5.12 7.83
C PHE A 106 -28.48 -5.54 7.35
N SER A 107 -29.39 -4.59 7.11
CA SER A 107 -30.70 -4.88 6.56
C SER A 107 -30.60 -5.48 5.16
N ALA A 108 -29.74 -4.95 4.33
CA ALA A 108 -29.52 -5.44 2.98
C ALA A 108 -28.96 -6.87 2.98
N ILE A 109 -27.96 -7.17 3.82
CA ILE A 109 -27.35 -8.49 3.94
C ILE A 109 -28.33 -9.52 4.53
N LYS A 110 -29.12 -9.13 5.54
CA LYS A 110 -30.15 -9.99 6.12
C LYS A 110 -31.22 -10.40 5.10
N ASN A 111 -31.54 -9.52 4.15
CA ASN A 111 -32.48 -9.83 3.09
C ASN A 111 -31.88 -10.81 2.07
N LYS A 112 -30.64 -10.60 1.64
CA LYS A 112 -29.92 -11.47 0.71
C LYS A 112 -28.42 -11.16 0.73
N GLU A 113 -27.58 -12.19 0.56
CA GLU A 113 -26.14 -12.05 0.38
C GLU A 113 -25.77 -11.07 -0.73
N ILE A 114 -24.70 -10.33 -0.51
CA ILE A 114 -24.20 -9.32 -1.43
C ILE A 114 -22.77 -9.65 -1.81
N ILE A 115 -22.50 -9.75 -3.11
CA ILE A 115 -21.17 -9.82 -3.69
C ILE A 115 -20.83 -8.43 -4.24
N VAL A 116 -19.66 -7.93 -3.91
CA VAL A 116 -19.15 -6.64 -4.40
C VAL A 116 -17.96 -6.89 -5.32
N HIS A 117 -18.02 -6.32 -6.53
CA HIS A 117 -16.98 -6.47 -7.53
C HIS A 117 -16.19 -5.17 -7.68
N HIS A 118 -15.06 -5.08 -6.97
CA HIS A 118 -14.12 -3.97 -7.13
C HIS A 118 -13.30 -4.11 -8.42
N PRO A 119 -12.97 -3.01 -9.09
CA PRO A 119 -13.22 -1.59 -8.79
C PRO A 119 -14.55 -1.05 -9.34
N TYR A 120 -15.43 -1.88 -9.92
CA TYR A 120 -16.67 -1.44 -10.55
C TYR A 120 -17.72 -1.01 -9.54
N GLU A 121 -17.73 -1.64 -8.38
CA GLU A 121 -18.53 -1.24 -7.23
C GLU A 121 -17.63 -0.63 -6.16
N SER A 122 -18.15 0.40 -5.47
CA SER A 122 -17.35 1.18 -4.52
C SER A 122 -16.92 0.35 -3.31
N PHE A 123 -15.69 0.54 -2.89
CA PHE A 123 -15.18 0.03 -1.63
C PHE A 123 -15.85 0.68 -0.41
N ASP A 124 -16.51 1.83 -0.61
CA ASP A 124 -17.24 2.54 0.45
C ASP A 124 -18.33 1.67 1.10
N VAL A 125 -18.83 0.63 0.41
CA VAL A 125 -19.78 -0.30 1.01
C VAL A 125 -19.14 -1.09 2.15
N VAL A 126 -17.88 -1.48 2.03
CA VAL A 126 -17.13 -2.20 3.08
C VAL A 126 -16.89 -1.27 4.26
N LEU A 127 -16.46 -0.04 3.97
CA LEU A 127 -16.26 0.99 4.99
C LEU A 127 -17.57 1.30 5.73
N SER A 128 -18.67 1.47 4.99
CA SER A 128 -20.01 1.70 5.58
C SER A 128 -20.46 0.55 6.49
N LEU A 129 -20.18 -0.70 6.09
CA LEU A 129 -20.46 -1.85 6.92
C LEU A 129 -19.69 -1.81 8.24
N LEU A 130 -18.39 -1.49 8.20
CA LEU A 130 -17.56 -1.39 9.40
C LEU A 130 -18.00 -0.24 10.31
N GLN A 131 -18.32 0.93 9.75
CA GLN A 131 -18.81 2.07 10.51
C GLN A 131 -20.15 1.77 11.18
N GLN A 132 -21.07 1.09 10.47
CA GLN A 132 -22.32 0.62 11.06
C GLN A 132 -22.07 -0.43 12.14
N ALA A 133 -21.13 -1.36 11.92
CA ALA A 133 -20.75 -2.35 12.92
C ALA A 133 -20.16 -1.71 14.17
N ALA A 134 -19.38 -0.65 14.03
CA ALA A 134 -18.78 0.08 15.16
C ALA A 134 -19.87 0.68 16.09
N THR A 135 -21.01 1.10 15.53
CA THR A 135 -22.08 1.78 16.28
C THR A 135 -23.28 0.89 16.63
N ASP A 136 -23.47 -0.23 15.95
CA ASP A 136 -24.61 -1.13 16.18
C ASP A 136 -24.43 -1.90 17.49
N LYS A 137 -25.38 -1.75 18.42
CA LYS A 137 -25.38 -2.42 19.74
C LYS A 137 -25.45 -3.94 19.68
N ASN A 138 -25.93 -4.50 18.58
CA ASN A 138 -26.04 -5.94 18.36
C ASN A 138 -24.72 -6.56 17.87
N VAL A 139 -23.74 -5.74 17.45
CA VAL A 139 -22.43 -6.20 17.07
C VAL A 139 -21.53 -6.26 18.31
N LEU A 140 -21.11 -7.45 18.67
CA LEU A 140 -20.26 -7.71 19.86
C LEU A 140 -18.77 -7.76 19.49
N THR A 141 -18.48 -8.29 18.31
CA THR A 141 -17.09 -8.56 17.89
C THR A 141 -16.91 -8.19 16.42
N ILE A 142 -15.78 -7.58 16.10
CA ILE A 142 -15.32 -7.35 14.72
C ILE A 142 -13.99 -8.07 14.54
N ARG A 143 -13.87 -8.89 13.48
CA ARG A 143 -12.64 -9.56 13.10
C ARG A 143 -12.28 -9.14 11.69
N GLN A 144 -11.13 -8.50 11.51
CA GLN A 144 -10.72 -7.92 10.25
C GLN A 144 -9.27 -8.27 9.94
N THR A 145 -9.03 -8.78 8.73
CA THR A 145 -7.68 -8.92 8.19
C THR A 145 -7.34 -7.67 7.39
N LEU A 146 -6.20 -7.05 7.70
CA LEU A 146 -5.70 -5.87 7.03
C LEU A 146 -4.43 -6.24 6.27
N TYR A 147 -4.53 -6.35 4.94
CA TYR A 147 -3.39 -6.67 4.08
C TYR A 147 -2.70 -5.40 3.57
N ARG A 148 -3.47 -4.38 3.17
CA ARG A 148 -2.96 -3.07 2.77
C ARG A 148 -3.81 -1.99 3.41
N THR A 149 -3.18 -1.16 4.21
CA THR A 149 -3.81 0.02 4.81
C THR A 149 -2.79 1.15 4.92
N THR A 150 -3.26 2.34 5.16
CA THR A 150 -2.43 3.51 5.48
C THR A 150 -2.72 3.91 6.94
N PRO A 151 -1.82 4.65 7.60
CA PRO A 151 -2.06 5.13 8.96
C PRO A 151 -3.40 5.87 9.12
N ASP A 152 -3.76 6.69 8.13
CA ASP A 152 -4.99 7.48 8.12
C ASP A 152 -6.13 6.75 7.38
N SER A 153 -6.16 5.41 7.45
CA SER A 153 -7.20 4.63 6.78
C SER A 153 -8.52 4.73 7.54
N PRO A 154 -9.62 5.11 6.88
CA PRO A 154 -10.96 5.12 7.50
C PRO A 154 -11.39 3.77 8.06
N ILE A 155 -10.81 2.67 7.58
CA ILE A 155 -11.03 1.33 8.14
C ILE A 155 -10.42 1.22 9.52
N VAL A 156 -9.17 1.68 9.68
CA VAL A 156 -8.48 1.67 10.98
C VAL A 156 -9.24 2.54 11.96
N GLU A 157 -9.64 3.75 11.56
CA GLU A 157 -10.47 4.65 12.39
C GLU A 157 -11.77 3.99 12.85
N ALA A 158 -12.46 3.27 11.96
CA ALA A 158 -13.69 2.55 12.30
C ALA A 158 -13.44 1.42 13.31
N LEU A 159 -12.32 0.69 13.18
CA LEU A 159 -11.96 -0.38 14.12
C LEU A 159 -11.56 0.18 15.49
N VAL A 160 -10.81 1.28 15.53
CA VAL A 160 -10.45 1.98 16.79
C VAL A 160 -11.71 2.47 17.47
N SER A 161 -12.61 3.15 16.76
CA SER A 161 -13.88 3.63 17.30
C SER A 161 -14.75 2.49 17.85
N ALA A 162 -14.75 1.32 17.19
CA ALA A 162 -15.45 0.15 17.69
C ALA A 162 -14.85 -0.36 19.01
N ALA A 163 -13.53 -0.43 19.11
CA ALA A 163 -12.82 -0.85 20.32
C ALA A 163 -13.07 0.12 21.49
N GLU A 164 -12.98 1.41 21.24
CA GLU A 164 -13.28 2.47 22.23
C GLU A 164 -14.74 2.44 22.69
N SER A 165 -15.64 1.98 21.82
CA SER A 165 -17.05 1.75 22.17
C SER A 165 -17.30 0.45 22.94
N GLY A 166 -16.25 -0.25 23.37
CA GLY A 166 -16.30 -1.45 24.19
C GLY A 166 -16.58 -2.75 23.41
N LYS A 167 -16.41 -2.76 22.09
CA LYS A 167 -16.52 -3.97 21.28
C LYS A 167 -15.21 -4.77 21.27
N SER A 168 -15.31 -6.09 21.14
CA SER A 168 -14.15 -6.93 20.91
C SER A 168 -13.68 -6.77 19.47
N VAL A 169 -12.48 -6.22 19.25
CA VAL A 169 -11.90 -6.04 17.90
C VAL A 169 -10.63 -6.86 17.79
N ILE A 170 -10.58 -7.69 16.76
CA ILE A 170 -9.38 -8.48 16.40
C ILE A 170 -8.98 -8.07 14.99
N ALA A 171 -7.85 -7.37 14.88
CA ALA A 171 -7.25 -7.01 13.60
C ALA A 171 -6.00 -7.86 13.35
N VAL A 172 -6.00 -8.62 12.25
CA VAL A 172 -4.84 -9.39 11.79
C VAL A 172 -4.12 -8.58 10.72
N ILE A 173 -2.85 -8.28 10.95
CA ILE A 173 -2.04 -7.42 10.09
C ILE A 173 -0.89 -8.24 9.50
N GLU A 174 -0.72 -8.19 8.18
CA GLU A 174 0.41 -8.79 7.48
C GLU A 174 1.65 -7.90 7.62
N LEU A 175 2.63 -8.32 8.41
CA LEU A 175 3.83 -7.52 8.67
C LEU A 175 4.75 -7.38 7.44
N LYS A 176 4.78 -8.38 6.56
CA LYS A 176 5.58 -8.35 5.33
C LYS A 176 4.94 -7.52 4.21
N ALA A 177 3.71 -7.04 4.38
CA ALA A 177 3.07 -6.19 3.40
C ALA A 177 3.77 -4.82 3.34
N VAL A 178 4.31 -4.48 2.17
CA VAL A 178 5.15 -3.29 1.93
C VAL A 178 4.49 -1.96 2.36
N SER A 179 3.16 -1.92 2.38
CA SER A 179 2.39 -0.73 2.77
C SER A 179 2.32 -0.47 4.28
N TYR A 180 2.65 -1.45 5.13
CA TYR A 180 2.62 -1.30 6.60
C TYR A 180 3.89 -0.72 7.20
N THR A 181 4.93 -0.52 6.42
CA THR A 181 6.21 0.00 6.90
C THR A 181 6.13 1.40 7.50
N HIS A 182 5.01 2.11 7.28
CA HIS A 182 4.77 3.45 7.83
C HIS A 182 3.89 3.46 9.08
N LEU A 183 3.13 2.39 9.36
CA LEU A 183 2.22 2.34 10.52
C LEU A 183 2.94 2.30 11.88
N ARG A 184 4.19 1.87 11.91
CA ARG A 184 4.94 1.66 13.15
C ARG A 184 5.61 2.87 13.76
N ALA A 185 5.74 3.96 13.02
CA ALA A 185 6.37 5.16 13.55
C ALA A 185 5.55 5.86 14.66
N HIS A 186 4.30 5.45 14.86
CA HIS A 186 3.37 6.11 15.78
C HIS A 186 2.94 5.26 17.00
N GLU A 187 3.26 3.96 17.06
CA GLU A 187 2.78 3.07 18.12
C GLU A 187 3.74 2.88 19.30
N THR A 188 4.90 3.54 19.31
CA THR A 188 5.90 3.38 20.38
C THR A 188 5.91 4.50 21.41
N THR A 189 4.77 5.14 21.67
CA THR A 189 4.62 6.10 22.77
C THR A 189 3.38 5.81 23.59
N SER A 190 3.45 4.80 24.43
CA SER A 190 2.70 4.73 25.68
C SER A 190 3.30 3.65 26.58
#